data_9ffbd235fe643e446d88564a498e2bf4
#
_entry.id   9ffbd235fe643e446d88564a498e2bf4
#
_cell.length_a   1.000
_cell.length_b   1.000
_cell.length_c   1.000
_cell.angle_alpha   90.00
_cell.angle_beta   90.00
_cell.angle_gamma   90.00
#
_symmetry.space_group_name_H-M   'P 1'
#
loop_
_entity.id
_entity.type
_entity.pdbx_description
1 polymer ?
#
loop_
_entity_poly.entity_id
_entity_poly.type
_entity_poly.pdbx_seq_one_letter_code
_entity_poly.pdbx_strand_id
1 'polypeptide(L)'
;NLQKVSAEPESIQKFTDEQLMDRVQNDALKYFWDFAEPNSLMGRERYHEDFYPKNDANVVTTGGSGFGLMTILVGVERGFIPRNEAVKRLTHIADFLAKADRHHGAWPHWLDGDAGKTVSFGKKDNGGDIVETAFLVEGIITVREYFKNGNAEEKALARKMDDLWKSVEWNWYTKGGEKVLYWHWSPVNGWEMNHKLQGYDET
;
A
#
# COMPACT_ATOMS: atom_id res chain seq x y z
N ASN A 1 -28.95 26.95 2.70
CA ASN A 1 -28.58 27.36 4.07
C ASN A 1 -27.23 26.75 4.39
N LEU A 2 -26.16 27.51 4.14
CA LEU A 2 -24.84 27.20 4.69
C LEU A 2 -24.89 27.49 6.17
N GLN A 3 -24.96 26.45 7.01
CA GLN A 3 -24.71 26.62 8.44
C GLN A 3 -23.26 27.11 8.58
N LYS A 4 -23.07 28.30 9.11
CA LYS A 4 -21.79 28.76 9.61
C LYS A 4 -21.40 27.80 10.74
N VAL A 5 -20.43 26.92 10.45
CA VAL A 5 -19.70 26.25 11.52
C VAL A 5 -18.83 27.32 12.17
N SER A 6 -19.34 27.91 13.26
CA SER A 6 -18.52 28.69 14.17
C SER A 6 -17.71 27.71 15.02
N ALA A 7 -16.65 27.12 14.47
CA ALA A 7 -15.64 26.59 15.33
C ALA A 7 -15.00 27.79 16.03
N GLU A 8 -15.15 27.88 17.35
CA GLU A 8 -14.27 28.68 18.18
C GLU A 8 -12.84 28.29 17.74
N PRO A 9 -11.95 29.26 17.48
CA PRO A 9 -10.60 28.92 17.15
C PRO A 9 -10.05 28.09 18.30
N GLU A 10 -9.83 26.79 18.06
CA GLU A 10 -9.08 25.98 19.00
C GLU A 10 -7.84 26.79 19.34
N SER A 11 -7.59 26.98 20.64
CA SER A 11 -6.41 27.71 21.09
C SER A 11 -5.22 27.09 20.37
N ILE A 12 -4.53 27.86 19.52
CA ILE A 12 -3.39 27.38 18.74
C ILE A 12 -2.39 26.82 19.74
N GLN A 13 -2.38 25.51 19.87
CA GLN A 13 -1.50 24.81 20.78
C GLN A 13 -0.09 25.05 20.24
N LYS A 14 0.75 25.73 20.98
CA LYS A 14 2.15 25.98 20.60
C LYS A 14 2.93 24.69 20.83
N PHE A 15 3.20 23.99 19.75
CA PHE A 15 4.11 22.84 19.74
C PHE A 15 5.55 23.34 19.53
N THR A 16 6.52 22.64 20.11
CA THR A 16 7.89 22.66 19.59
C THR A 16 7.94 21.93 18.24
N ASP A 17 8.97 22.16 17.44
CA ASP A 17 9.13 21.47 16.16
C ASP A 17 9.10 19.95 16.32
N GLU A 18 9.75 19.42 17.35
CA GLU A 18 9.75 17.98 17.65
C GLU A 18 8.34 17.47 18.00
N GLN A 19 7.62 18.17 18.85
CA GLN A 19 6.24 17.82 19.20
C GLN A 19 5.31 17.87 18.00
N LEU A 20 5.50 18.84 17.10
CA LEU A 20 4.72 18.96 15.88
C LEU A 20 5.02 17.79 14.94
N MET A 21 6.30 17.43 14.76
CA MET A 21 6.70 16.30 13.93
C MET A 21 6.16 14.98 14.49
N ASP A 22 6.22 14.76 15.80
CA ASP A 22 5.62 13.59 16.44
C ASP A 22 4.12 13.51 16.20
N ARG A 23 3.42 14.64 16.34
CA ARG A 23 1.98 14.71 16.11
C ARG A 23 1.62 14.39 14.68
N VAL A 24 2.31 15.00 13.71
CA VAL A 24 2.06 14.77 12.27
C VAL A 24 2.31 13.31 11.90
N GLN A 25 3.42 12.72 12.35
CA GLN A 25 3.73 11.31 12.09
C GLN A 25 2.72 10.36 12.71
N ASN A 26 2.30 10.63 13.95
CA ASN A 26 1.29 9.79 14.62
C ASN A 26 -0.09 9.91 13.94
N ASP A 27 -0.50 11.11 13.55
CA ASP A 27 -1.78 11.30 12.86
C ASP A 27 -1.76 10.68 11.45
N ALA A 28 -0.63 10.76 10.73
CA ALA A 28 -0.46 10.08 9.44
C ALA A 28 -0.49 8.54 9.58
N LEU A 29 0.09 7.98 10.65
CA LEU A 29 0.04 6.55 10.94
C LEU A 29 -1.39 6.04 11.07
N LYS A 30 -2.30 6.82 11.65
CA LYS A 30 -3.70 6.42 11.87
C LYS A 30 -4.42 6.02 10.59
N TYR A 31 -4.09 6.67 9.46
CA TYR A 31 -4.68 6.30 8.17
C TYR A 31 -4.40 4.84 7.82
N PHE A 32 -3.20 4.37 8.07
CA PHE A 32 -2.77 3.00 7.78
C PHE A 32 -2.95 2.02 8.94
N TRP A 33 -3.23 2.50 10.15
CA TRP A 33 -3.38 1.67 11.33
C TRP A 33 -4.84 1.56 11.78
N ASP A 34 -5.49 2.70 12.05
CA ASP A 34 -6.84 2.74 12.59
C ASP A 34 -7.89 2.68 11.48
N PHE A 35 -7.62 3.32 10.33
CA PHE A 35 -8.55 3.45 9.22
C PHE A 35 -8.25 2.51 8.05
N ALA A 36 -7.30 1.58 8.21
CA ALA A 36 -7.05 0.52 7.24
C ALA A 36 -8.32 -0.29 6.93
N GLU A 37 -8.35 -0.94 5.78
CA GLU A 37 -9.43 -1.87 5.45
C GLU A 37 -9.38 -3.07 6.42
N PRO A 38 -10.50 -3.46 7.08
CA PRO A 38 -10.46 -4.34 8.25
C PRO A 38 -10.08 -5.79 7.96
N ASN A 39 -10.28 -6.28 6.72
CA ASN A 39 -9.98 -7.68 6.37
C ASN A 39 -8.54 -7.84 5.88
N SER A 40 -8.10 -6.99 4.95
CA SER A 40 -6.73 -7.02 4.42
C SER A 40 -5.71 -6.35 5.31
N LEU A 41 -6.13 -5.38 6.13
CA LEU A 41 -5.32 -4.43 6.90
C LEU A 41 -4.43 -3.53 6.01
N MET A 42 -4.72 -3.46 4.71
CA MET A 42 -4.06 -2.57 3.76
C MET A 42 -4.65 -1.15 3.78
N GLY A 43 -3.91 -0.20 3.22
CA GLY A 43 -4.36 1.17 3.07
C GLY A 43 -5.55 1.26 2.12
N ARG A 44 -6.65 1.88 2.56
CA ARG A 44 -7.80 2.17 1.70
C ARG A 44 -7.39 3.12 0.57
N GLU A 45 -8.08 3.04 -0.54
CA GLU A 45 -7.95 4.04 -1.59
C GLU A 45 -8.40 5.41 -1.07
N ARG A 46 -9.50 5.43 -0.32
CA ARG A 46 -10.00 6.62 0.40
C ARG A 46 -10.74 6.23 1.66
N TYR A 47 -10.88 7.18 2.56
CA TYR A 47 -11.70 7.04 3.76
C TYR A 47 -12.82 8.08 3.78
N HIS A 48 -14.03 7.65 4.01
CA HIS A 48 -15.19 8.49 4.29
C HIS A 48 -15.76 8.14 5.66
N GLU A 49 -16.05 9.13 6.47
CA GLU A 49 -16.56 8.92 7.83
C GLU A 49 -17.97 8.35 7.82
N ASP A 50 -18.86 8.93 7.01
CA ASP A 50 -20.28 8.64 7.05
C ASP A 50 -20.81 7.81 5.87
N PHE A 51 -20.25 7.98 4.68
CA PHE A 51 -20.82 7.41 3.47
C PHE A 51 -19.81 7.28 2.32
N TYR A 52 -19.82 6.12 1.66
CA TYR A 52 -19.01 5.83 0.48
C TYR A 52 -19.84 5.98 -0.80
N PRO A 53 -19.70 7.11 -1.56
CA PRO A 53 -20.57 7.42 -2.69
C PRO A 53 -20.53 6.39 -3.82
N LYS A 54 -19.44 5.67 -3.96
CA LYS A 54 -19.23 4.66 -5.01
C LYS A 54 -19.29 3.22 -4.50
N ASN A 55 -19.70 3.02 -3.24
CA ASN A 55 -19.65 1.72 -2.58
C ASN A 55 -18.25 1.09 -2.62
N ASP A 56 -17.22 1.91 -2.44
CA ASP A 56 -15.81 1.58 -2.56
C ASP A 56 -15.08 1.45 -1.19
N ALA A 57 -15.87 1.20 -0.13
CA ALA A 57 -15.34 1.07 1.23
C ALA A 57 -14.27 -0.03 1.39
N ASN A 58 -14.34 -1.08 0.57
CA ASN A 58 -13.40 -2.20 0.63
C ASN A 58 -12.23 -2.05 -0.37
N VAL A 59 -12.18 -0.97 -1.14
CA VAL A 59 -11.10 -0.77 -2.12
C VAL A 59 -9.82 -0.36 -1.39
N VAL A 60 -8.76 -1.13 -1.61
CA VAL A 60 -7.41 -0.86 -1.11
C VAL A 60 -6.48 -0.56 -2.28
N THR A 61 -5.52 0.33 -2.02
CA THR A 61 -4.53 0.74 -3.02
C THR A 61 -3.24 -0.06 -2.86
N THR A 62 -2.70 -0.54 -3.96
CA THR A 62 -1.47 -1.34 -3.95
C THR A 62 -0.27 -0.49 -3.58
N GLY A 63 0.04 0.55 -4.32
CA GLY A 63 1.21 1.40 -4.06
C GLY A 63 1.10 2.19 -2.76
N GLY A 64 -0.08 2.77 -2.48
CA GLY A 64 -0.33 3.46 -1.22
C GLY A 64 -0.12 2.56 0.00
N SER A 65 -0.45 1.27 -0.11
CA SER A 65 -0.15 0.30 0.96
C SER A 65 1.35 0.08 1.14
N GLY A 66 2.17 0.19 0.10
CA GLY A 66 3.62 0.18 0.21
C GLY A 66 4.14 1.27 1.14
N PHE A 67 3.64 2.51 1.01
CA PHE A 67 3.92 3.60 1.95
C PHE A 67 3.38 3.28 3.35
N GLY A 68 2.22 2.63 3.45
CA GLY A 68 1.65 2.16 4.71
C GLY A 68 2.55 1.20 5.45
N LEU A 69 3.18 0.25 4.74
CA LEU A 69 4.17 -0.68 5.32
C LEU A 69 5.32 0.08 5.97
N MET A 70 5.89 1.08 5.28
CA MET A 70 6.97 1.91 5.83
C MET A 70 6.50 2.76 7.01
N THR A 71 5.29 3.30 6.94
CA THR A 71 4.67 4.10 8.03
C THR A 71 4.52 3.27 9.31
N ILE A 72 4.17 1.97 9.20
CA ILE A 72 4.10 1.05 10.34
C ILE A 72 5.47 0.92 11.02
N LEU A 73 6.56 0.82 10.24
CA LEU A 73 7.93 0.75 10.81
C LEU A 73 8.30 2.05 11.55
N VAL A 74 7.95 3.21 11.00
CA VAL A 74 8.10 4.49 11.69
C VAL A 74 7.32 4.49 13.01
N GLY A 75 6.09 3.97 13.00
CA GLY A 75 5.27 3.82 14.20
C GLY A 75 5.94 2.98 15.28
N VAL A 76 6.64 1.91 14.91
CA VAL A 76 7.43 1.08 15.85
C VAL A 76 8.62 1.85 16.40
N GLU A 77 9.42 2.49 15.53
CA GLU A 77 10.61 3.23 15.93
C GLU A 77 10.31 4.45 16.82
N ARG A 78 9.16 5.10 16.57
CA ARG A 78 8.69 6.23 17.38
C ARG A 78 7.95 5.78 18.65
N GLY A 79 7.71 4.49 18.84
CA GLY A 79 6.98 3.96 20.00
C GLY A 79 5.48 4.24 19.99
N PHE A 80 4.90 4.58 18.83
CA PHE A 80 3.44 4.80 18.68
C PHE A 80 2.67 3.49 18.71
N ILE A 81 3.29 2.41 18.23
CA ILE A 81 2.71 1.05 18.21
C ILE A 81 3.73 0.03 18.75
N PRO A 82 3.26 -1.03 19.43
CA PRO A 82 4.13 -2.10 19.89
C PRO A 82 4.70 -2.92 18.72
N ARG A 83 5.99 -3.25 18.79
CA ARG A 83 6.68 -4.02 17.74
C ARG A 83 6.03 -5.36 17.43
N ASN A 84 5.56 -6.10 18.45
CA ASN A 84 4.87 -7.37 18.26
C ASN A 84 3.52 -7.22 17.53
N GLU A 85 2.78 -6.14 17.75
CA GLU A 85 1.54 -5.86 17.04
C GLU A 85 1.81 -5.51 15.58
N ALA A 86 2.88 -4.75 15.30
CA ALA A 86 3.32 -4.49 13.93
C ALA A 86 3.68 -5.78 13.19
N VAL A 87 4.42 -6.71 13.83
CA VAL A 87 4.77 -8.02 13.23
C VAL A 87 3.52 -8.82 12.89
N LYS A 88 2.52 -8.88 13.78
CA LYS A 88 1.24 -9.58 13.52
C LYS A 88 0.51 -8.97 12.32
N ARG A 89 0.36 -7.64 12.30
CA ARG A 89 -0.32 -6.94 11.21
C ARG A 89 0.39 -7.13 9.87
N LEU A 90 1.69 -6.93 9.83
CA LEU A 90 2.50 -7.08 8.61
C LEU A 90 2.50 -8.53 8.11
N THR A 91 2.45 -9.52 9.00
CA THR A 91 2.29 -10.93 8.63
C THR A 91 0.93 -11.17 7.99
N HIS A 92 -0.14 -10.59 8.55
CA HIS A 92 -1.48 -10.70 7.97
C HIS A 92 -1.55 -10.05 6.58
N ILE A 93 -0.99 -8.85 6.40
CA ILE A 93 -0.90 -8.18 5.10
C ILE A 93 -0.12 -9.05 4.09
N ALA A 94 1.00 -9.65 4.50
CA ALA A 94 1.77 -10.54 3.63
C ALA A 94 0.96 -11.78 3.21
N ASP A 95 0.19 -12.36 4.13
CA ASP A 95 -0.66 -13.52 3.84
C ASP A 95 -1.85 -13.17 2.93
N PHE A 96 -2.39 -11.96 3.05
CA PHE A 96 -3.40 -11.44 2.12
C PHE A 96 -2.80 -11.24 0.72
N LEU A 97 -1.68 -10.54 0.61
CA LEU A 97 -1.00 -10.25 -0.66
C LEU A 97 -0.57 -11.53 -1.40
N ALA A 98 -0.21 -12.59 -0.68
CA ALA A 98 0.15 -13.87 -1.26
C ALA A 98 -1.05 -14.59 -1.93
N LYS A 99 -2.27 -14.28 -1.51
CA LYS A 99 -3.52 -14.89 -2.01
C LYS A 99 -4.28 -13.99 -2.99
N ALA A 100 -4.01 -12.68 -2.95
CA ALA A 100 -4.66 -11.70 -3.80
C ALA A 100 -4.35 -11.94 -5.29
N ASP A 101 -5.21 -11.42 -6.16
CA ASP A 101 -5.00 -11.47 -7.60
C ASP A 101 -3.66 -10.84 -7.99
N ARG A 102 -2.94 -11.55 -8.86
CA ARG A 102 -1.66 -11.13 -9.42
C ARG A 102 -1.61 -11.48 -10.89
N HIS A 103 -0.97 -10.62 -11.67
CA HIS A 103 -0.85 -10.76 -13.11
C HIS A 103 0.63 -10.75 -13.48
N HIS A 104 1.18 -11.90 -13.81
CA HIS A 104 2.64 -12.07 -13.95
C HIS A 104 3.41 -11.55 -12.73
N GLY A 105 2.89 -11.90 -11.56
CA GLY A 105 3.45 -11.52 -10.28
C GLY A 105 3.17 -10.07 -9.82
N ALA A 106 2.76 -9.16 -10.70
CA ALA A 106 2.37 -7.81 -10.32
C ALA A 106 0.95 -7.77 -9.76
N TRP A 107 0.73 -6.95 -8.75
CA TRP A 107 -0.61 -6.65 -8.24
C TRP A 107 -1.30 -5.60 -9.09
N PRO A 108 -2.65 -5.58 -9.10
CA PRO A 108 -3.40 -4.53 -9.79
C PRO A 108 -3.28 -3.19 -9.07
N HIS A 109 -3.70 -2.12 -9.72
CA HIS A 109 -3.78 -0.78 -9.13
C HIS A 109 -4.60 -0.80 -7.82
N TRP A 110 -5.78 -1.41 -7.87
CA TRP A 110 -6.67 -1.60 -6.74
C TRP A 110 -7.05 -3.06 -6.53
N LEU A 111 -7.22 -3.42 -5.27
CA LEU A 111 -7.77 -4.71 -4.84
C LEU A 111 -9.04 -4.50 -4.01
N ASP A 112 -9.94 -5.45 -4.07
CA ASP A 112 -10.97 -5.62 -3.06
C ASP A 112 -10.30 -6.17 -1.80
N GLY A 113 -10.37 -5.44 -0.70
CA GLY A 113 -9.69 -5.77 0.55
C GLY A 113 -10.25 -6.99 1.27
N ASP A 114 -11.50 -7.39 0.96
CA ASP A 114 -12.11 -8.60 1.51
C ASP A 114 -11.76 -9.83 0.68
N ALA A 115 -11.98 -9.76 -0.64
CA ALA A 115 -11.83 -10.90 -1.53
C ALA A 115 -10.42 -11.03 -2.15
N GLY A 116 -9.58 -10.01 -2.10
CA GLY A 116 -8.28 -9.98 -2.78
C GLY A 116 -8.39 -9.94 -4.31
N LYS A 117 -9.53 -9.54 -4.85
CA LYS A 117 -9.80 -9.49 -6.29
C LYS A 117 -9.43 -8.16 -6.90
N THR A 118 -9.02 -8.21 -8.16
CA THR A 118 -8.74 -7.00 -8.95
C THR A 118 -9.97 -6.11 -9.03
N VAL A 119 -9.83 -4.86 -8.62
CA VAL A 119 -10.79 -3.78 -8.88
C VAL A 119 -10.23 -2.91 -9.99
N SER A 120 -10.97 -2.78 -11.09
CA SER A 120 -10.52 -2.00 -12.24
C SER A 120 -10.42 -0.52 -11.91
N PHE A 121 -9.26 0.08 -12.09
CA PHE A 121 -9.08 1.53 -12.05
C PHE A 121 -9.70 2.21 -13.27
N GLY A 122 -9.61 1.57 -14.43
CA GLY A 122 -10.18 2.02 -15.68
C GLY A 122 -10.42 0.89 -16.66
N LYS A 123 -11.01 1.20 -17.81
CA LYS A 123 -11.38 0.19 -18.84
C LYS A 123 -10.21 -0.67 -19.32
N LYS A 124 -9.00 -0.11 -19.35
CA LYS A 124 -7.78 -0.78 -19.79
C LYS A 124 -6.84 -1.09 -18.62
N ASP A 125 -7.15 -0.56 -17.43
CA ASP A 125 -6.42 -0.75 -16.20
C ASP A 125 -7.23 -1.67 -15.28
N ASN A 126 -7.14 -2.96 -15.59
CA ASN A 126 -7.88 -4.05 -14.94
C ASN A 126 -7.02 -5.32 -14.78
N GLY A 127 -5.73 -5.14 -14.68
CA GLY A 127 -4.75 -6.23 -14.55
C GLY A 127 -3.55 -5.83 -13.70
N GLY A 128 -2.37 -6.32 -14.04
CA GLY A 128 -1.16 -6.01 -13.30
C GLY A 128 -0.65 -4.61 -13.61
N ASP A 129 -0.44 -3.83 -12.56
CA ASP A 129 0.16 -2.49 -12.59
C ASP A 129 1.57 -2.56 -11.99
N ILE A 130 2.60 -2.38 -12.84
CA ILE A 130 3.99 -2.54 -12.39
C ILE A 130 4.48 -1.33 -11.60
N VAL A 131 3.88 -0.17 -11.78
CA VAL A 131 4.20 1.07 -11.05
C VAL A 131 3.70 0.97 -9.62
N GLU A 132 2.41 0.66 -9.43
CA GLU A 132 1.84 0.42 -8.11
C GLU A 132 2.53 -0.75 -7.39
N THR A 133 2.88 -1.80 -8.16
CA THR A 133 3.64 -2.93 -7.64
C THR A 133 5.03 -2.50 -7.18
N ALA A 134 5.72 -1.59 -7.87
CA ALA A 134 7.03 -1.10 -7.47
C ALA A 134 6.97 -0.38 -6.12
N PHE A 135 6.01 0.52 -5.91
CA PHE A 135 5.81 1.18 -4.62
C PHE A 135 5.49 0.18 -3.49
N LEU A 136 4.65 -0.83 -3.77
CA LEU A 136 4.39 -1.89 -2.79
C LEU A 136 5.65 -2.66 -2.45
N VAL A 137 6.45 -3.01 -3.46
CA VAL A 137 7.70 -3.78 -3.30
C VAL A 137 8.75 -3.00 -2.51
N GLU A 138 8.84 -1.67 -2.67
CA GLU A 138 9.69 -0.82 -1.82
C GLU A 138 9.33 -0.98 -0.32
N GLY A 139 8.04 -0.94 0.00
CA GLY A 139 7.56 -1.20 1.35
C GLY A 139 7.87 -2.62 1.83
N ILE A 140 7.65 -3.63 0.98
CA ILE A 140 7.93 -5.05 1.26
C ILE A 140 9.42 -5.26 1.55
N ILE A 141 10.32 -4.71 0.73
CA ILE A 141 11.77 -4.81 0.92
C ILE A 141 12.19 -4.11 2.21
N THR A 142 11.62 -2.95 2.50
CA THR A 142 11.91 -2.20 3.73
C THR A 142 11.51 -3.01 4.98
N VAL A 143 10.33 -3.63 4.99
CA VAL A 143 9.89 -4.53 6.09
C VAL A 143 10.83 -5.73 6.22
N ARG A 144 11.20 -6.37 5.10
CA ARG A 144 12.15 -7.49 5.10
C ARG A 144 13.47 -7.09 5.76
N GLU A 145 14.05 -5.99 5.33
CA GLU A 145 15.34 -5.52 5.86
C GLU A 145 15.28 -5.18 7.34
N TYR A 146 14.19 -4.57 7.78
CA TYR A 146 14.00 -4.19 9.18
C TYR A 146 13.91 -5.40 10.13
N PHE A 147 13.26 -6.50 9.69
CA PHE A 147 13.00 -7.67 10.54
C PHE A 147 13.93 -8.87 10.31
N LYS A 148 14.77 -8.88 9.28
CA LYS A 148 15.58 -10.06 8.89
C LYS A 148 16.50 -10.60 9.98
N ASN A 149 16.95 -9.78 10.91
CA ASN A 149 17.87 -10.14 12.01
C ASN A 149 17.16 -10.26 13.36
N GLY A 150 15.84 -10.18 13.40
CA GLY A 150 15.04 -10.22 14.62
C GLY A 150 14.83 -11.62 15.20
N ASN A 151 13.79 -11.78 15.99
CA ASN A 151 13.39 -13.07 16.57
C ASN A 151 12.83 -14.04 15.52
N ALA A 152 12.31 -15.20 15.94
CA ALA A 152 11.82 -16.25 15.01
C ALA A 152 10.62 -15.78 14.17
N GLU A 153 9.67 -15.05 14.78
CA GLU A 153 8.47 -14.52 14.10
C GLU A 153 8.84 -13.43 13.09
N GLU A 154 9.74 -12.52 13.48
CA GLU A 154 10.26 -11.46 12.64
C GLU A 154 11.00 -12.01 11.41
N LYS A 155 11.86 -13.02 11.63
CA LYS A 155 12.52 -13.73 10.53
C LYS A 155 11.54 -14.48 9.61
N ALA A 156 10.45 -15.00 10.15
CA ALA A 156 9.40 -15.63 9.35
C ALA A 156 8.68 -14.59 8.47
N LEU A 157 8.34 -13.43 9.04
CA LEU A 157 7.79 -12.30 8.29
C LEU A 157 8.75 -11.85 7.19
N ALA A 158 10.03 -11.66 7.51
CA ALA A 158 11.04 -11.25 6.53
C ALA A 158 11.15 -12.23 5.35
N ARG A 159 11.04 -13.55 5.58
CA ARG A 159 11.01 -14.55 4.51
C ARG A 159 9.76 -14.42 3.64
N LYS A 160 8.56 -14.24 4.24
CA LYS A 160 7.32 -14.01 3.48
C LYS A 160 7.44 -12.80 2.57
N MET A 161 7.97 -11.70 3.09
CA MET A 161 8.21 -10.48 2.30
C MET A 161 9.22 -10.73 1.16
N ASP A 162 10.26 -11.52 1.42
CA ASP A 162 11.26 -11.87 0.40
C ASP A 162 10.65 -12.71 -0.72
N ASP A 163 9.79 -13.67 -0.40
CA ASP A 163 9.08 -14.51 -1.39
C ASP A 163 8.11 -13.69 -2.25
N LEU A 164 7.42 -12.69 -1.67
CA LEU A 164 6.48 -11.85 -2.38
C LEU A 164 7.14 -11.02 -3.48
N TRP A 165 8.18 -10.26 -3.18
CA TRP A 165 8.80 -9.39 -4.17
C TRP A 165 9.57 -10.16 -5.24
N LYS A 166 10.21 -11.30 -4.87
CA LYS A 166 10.93 -12.16 -5.80
C LYS A 166 10.04 -12.86 -6.81
N SER A 167 8.75 -12.99 -6.50
CA SER A 167 7.78 -13.63 -7.39
C SER A 167 7.17 -12.69 -8.44
N VAL A 168 7.59 -11.41 -8.47
CA VAL A 168 7.18 -10.46 -9.52
C VAL A 168 8.01 -10.74 -10.77
N GLU A 169 7.34 -10.97 -11.89
CA GLU A 169 7.96 -11.24 -13.18
C GLU A 169 8.30 -9.92 -13.91
N TRP A 170 9.24 -9.15 -13.37
CA TRP A 170 9.63 -7.83 -13.92
C TRP A 170 9.97 -7.88 -15.41
N ASN A 171 10.61 -8.99 -15.85
CA ASN A 171 10.96 -9.20 -17.25
C ASN A 171 9.73 -9.36 -18.15
N TRP A 172 8.60 -9.84 -17.65
CA TRP A 172 7.35 -9.87 -18.41
C TRP A 172 6.96 -8.48 -18.88
N TYR A 173 7.08 -7.49 -17.99
CA TYR A 173 6.71 -6.10 -18.26
C TYR A 173 7.66 -5.36 -19.21
N THR A 174 8.72 -6.01 -19.69
CA THR A 174 9.52 -5.53 -20.84
C THR A 174 8.87 -5.84 -22.19
N LYS A 175 7.69 -6.47 -22.22
CA LYS A 175 6.94 -6.82 -23.44
C LYS A 175 7.80 -7.57 -24.49
N GLY A 176 8.51 -8.60 -24.02
CA GLY A 176 9.36 -9.44 -24.88
C GLY A 176 10.82 -8.98 -24.98
N GLY A 177 11.31 -8.22 -24.01
CA GLY A 177 12.72 -7.82 -23.90
C GLY A 177 13.03 -6.44 -24.43
N GLU A 178 12.03 -5.55 -24.55
CA GLU A 178 12.29 -4.12 -24.82
C GLU A 178 13.13 -3.49 -23.67
N LYS A 179 13.83 -2.40 -23.96
CA LYS A 179 14.71 -1.71 -22.99
C LYS A 179 13.95 -0.80 -22.01
N VAL A 180 12.63 -0.94 -21.94
CA VAL A 180 11.72 -0.19 -21.06
C VAL A 180 10.72 -1.13 -20.45
N LEU A 181 10.15 -0.76 -19.31
CA LEU A 181 9.00 -1.43 -18.74
C LEU A 181 7.72 -0.80 -19.31
N TYR A 182 6.67 -1.61 -19.38
CA TYR A 182 5.32 -1.16 -19.70
C TYR A 182 4.50 -1.12 -18.43
N TRP A 183 3.79 -0.03 -18.21
CA TRP A 183 3.04 0.25 -16.97
C TRP A 183 2.08 -0.88 -16.58
N HIS A 184 1.35 -1.40 -17.55
CA HIS A 184 0.20 -2.27 -17.28
C HIS A 184 0.08 -3.40 -18.29
N TRP A 185 -0.32 -4.58 -17.80
CA TRP A 185 -0.78 -5.70 -18.61
C TRP A 185 -2.13 -6.20 -18.12
N SER A 186 -3.09 -6.37 -19.03
CA SER A 186 -4.44 -6.84 -18.74
C SER A 186 -4.63 -8.30 -19.18
N PRO A 187 -5.24 -9.16 -18.34
CA PRO A 187 -5.60 -10.52 -18.75
C PRO A 187 -6.68 -10.55 -19.84
N VAL A 188 -7.42 -9.45 -20.03
CA VAL A 188 -8.49 -9.31 -21.03
C VAL A 188 -8.02 -8.56 -22.27
N ASN A 189 -7.28 -7.46 -22.07
CA ASN A 189 -6.89 -6.52 -23.12
C ASN A 189 -5.40 -6.63 -23.50
N GLY A 190 -4.63 -7.52 -22.85
CA GLY A 190 -3.20 -7.64 -23.07
C GLY A 190 -2.47 -6.31 -22.87
N TRP A 191 -1.68 -5.91 -23.83
CA TRP A 191 -0.87 -4.68 -23.82
C TRP A 191 -1.60 -3.46 -24.39
N GLU A 192 -2.94 -3.42 -24.39
CA GLU A 192 -3.70 -2.36 -25.06
C GLU A 192 -3.46 -0.96 -24.46
N MET A 193 -3.15 -0.83 -23.16
CA MET A 193 -2.76 0.44 -22.57
C MET A 193 -1.48 0.99 -23.22
N ASN A 194 -0.52 0.12 -23.51
CA ASN A 194 0.74 0.39 -24.23
C ASN A 194 1.53 1.61 -23.74
N HIS A 195 1.46 1.89 -22.44
CA HIS A 195 2.19 3.00 -21.82
C HIS A 195 3.60 2.55 -21.42
N LYS A 196 4.63 3.17 -22.03
CA LYS A 196 6.05 2.94 -21.69
C LYS A 196 6.45 3.82 -20.53
N LEU A 197 7.15 3.26 -19.55
CA LEU A 197 7.76 4.02 -18.47
C LEU A 197 9.01 4.71 -18.99
N GLN A 198 9.07 6.04 -18.88
CA GLN A 198 10.17 6.87 -19.41
C GLN A 198 10.41 8.08 -18.52
N GLY A 199 11.67 8.27 -18.15
CA GLY A 199 12.15 9.51 -17.57
C GLY A 199 11.50 9.90 -16.25
N TYR A 200 10.51 10.78 -16.29
CA TYR A 200 9.86 11.38 -15.12
C TYR A 200 8.51 10.75 -14.78
N ASP A 201 8.26 9.53 -15.21
CA ASP A 201 7.15 8.75 -14.71
C ASP A 201 7.34 8.44 -13.20
N GLU A 202 6.32 7.97 -12.51
CA GLU A 202 6.28 7.89 -11.05
C GLU A 202 7.31 6.97 -10.39
N THR A 203 8.02 6.16 -11.16
CA THR A 203 9.02 5.20 -10.64
C THR A 203 10.42 5.47 -11.15
#